data_0cc22c905748dcf5e97bea723ec5025f
#
_entry.id   0cc22c905748dcf5e97bea723ec5025f
#
_cell.length_a   1.000
_cell.length_b   1.000
_cell.length_c   1.000
_cell.angle_alpha   90.00
_cell.angle_beta   90.00
_cell.angle_gamma   90.00
#
_symmetry.space_group_name_H-M   'P 1'
#
loop_
_entity.id
_entity.type
_entity.pdbx_description
1 polymer ?
#
loop_
_entity_poly.entity_id
_entity_poly.type
_entity_poly.pdbx_seq_one_letter_code
_entity_poly.pdbx_strand_id
1 'polypeptide(L)'
;MREFAHQLRRGLPLNKQIDSHHWVDGLNELQIRERASLSDAELAGQLKEVGPKAVRGRWRTPPPMRYLPLPFGPPIGWQPLKYLLDVGFTRDVWCHRIDICRATGRPMDLTAGHDGRLVADIVAEWAAIHREPFDLVLDGPAGGTFRHGHDGEHVDIDAIEYIRTLTGRRPGRGVLSHPLPL
;
A
#
# COMPACT_ATOMS: atom_id res chain seq x y z
N MET A 1 11.73 -18.05 5.54
CA MET A 1 11.89 -17.52 6.93
C MET A 1 13.32 -17.10 7.28
N ARG A 2 14.34 -17.96 7.07
CA ARG A 2 15.74 -17.58 7.36
C ARG A 2 16.20 -16.33 6.60
N GLU A 3 15.85 -16.23 5.32
CA GLU A 3 16.20 -15.06 4.49
C GLU A 3 15.54 -13.77 4.99
N PHE A 4 14.24 -13.80 5.29
CA PHE A 4 13.54 -12.64 5.84
C PHE A 4 14.15 -12.17 7.18
N ALA A 5 14.44 -13.10 8.09
CA ALA A 5 15.09 -12.75 9.35
C ALA A 5 16.51 -12.18 9.14
N HIS A 6 17.24 -12.69 8.15
CA HIS A 6 18.57 -12.16 7.77
C HIS A 6 18.46 -10.74 7.26
N GLN A 7 17.54 -10.47 6.32
CA GLN A 7 17.29 -9.14 5.76
C GLN A 7 16.85 -8.16 6.85
N LEU A 8 15.95 -8.58 7.75
CA LEU A 8 15.51 -7.75 8.86
C LEU A 8 16.67 -7.34 9.79
N ARG A 9 17.54 -8.28 10.16
CA ARG A 9 18.72 -7.99 11.00
C ARG A 9 19.68 -6.98 10.37
N ARG A 10 19.78 -6.96 9.04
CA ARG A 10 20.63 -6.02 8.28
C ARG A 10 19.95 -4.68 8.05
N GLY A 11 18.64 -4.67 7.84
CA GLY A 11 17.84 -3.47 7.57
C GLY A 11 17.55 -2.64 8.81
N LEU A 12 17.19 -3.26 9.94
CA LEU A 12 16.82 -2.54 11.16
C LEU A 12 17.84 -1.49 11.62
N PRO A 13 19.18 -1.72 11.59
CA PRO A 13 20.15 -0.69 11.93
C PRO A 13 20.15 0.52 10.99
N LEU A 14 19.69 0.35 9.75
CA LEU A 14 19.62 1.44 8.77
C LEU A 14 18.55 2.48 9.11
N ASN A 15 17.51 2.11 9.86
CA ASN A 15 16.49 3.06 10.32
C ASN A 15 17.10 4.26 11.04
N LYS A 16 18.14 4.04 11.85
CA LYS A 16 18.83 5.13 12.54
C LYS A 16 19.59 6.05 11.57
N GLN A 17 20.06 5.52 10.44
CA GLN A 17 20.81 6.29 9.43
C GLN A 17 19.88 7.16 8.59
N ILE A 18 18.64 6.74 8.38
CA ILE A 18 17.64 7.44 7.58
C ILE A 18 16.62 8.21 8.45
N ASP A 19 16.85 8.27 9.77
CA ASP A 19 15.97 8.91 10.75
C ASP A 19 14.50 8.45 10.65
N SER A 20 14.32 7.13 10.50
CA SER A 20 12.99 6.54 10.42
C SER A 20 12.64 5.70 11.65
N HIS A 21 11.37 5.80 12.05
CA HIS A 21 10.79 5.01 13.15
C HIS A 21 10.04 3.77 12.65
N HIS A 22 9.86 3.61 11.34
CA HIS A 22 9.20 2.46 10.75
C HIS A 22 10.20 1.36 10.41
N TRP A 23 10.01 0.18 10.97
CA TRP A 23 10.90 -0.96 10.81
C TRP A 23 11.10 -1.38 9.33
N VAL A 24 10.10 -1.14 8.49
CA VAL A 24 10.13 -1.48 7.07
C VAL A 24 11.07 -0.57 6.26
N ASP A 25 11.28 0.67 6.68
CA ASP A 25 12.05 1.65 5.91
C ASP A 25 13.53 1.26 5.82
N GLY A 26 14.12 0.78 6.93
CA GLY A 26 15.49 0.27 6.91
C GLY A 26 15.64 -0.99 6.05
N LEU A 27 14.59 -1.82 5.96
CA LEU A 27 14.57 -2.97 5.06
C LEU A 27 14.50 -2.51 3.60
N ASN A 28 13.66 -1.53 3.29
CA ASN A 28 13.57 -0.94 1.96
C ASN A 28 14.89 -0.28 1.55
N GLU A 29 15.50 0.50 2.43
CA GLU A 29 16.80 1.13 2.21
C GLU A 29 17.91 0.08 1.92
N LEU A 30 17.93 -1.03 2.67
CA LEU A 30 18.86 -2.13 2.39
C LEU A 30 18.65 -2.68 0.97
N GLN A 31 17.40 -2.92 0.57
CA GLN A 31 17.08 -3.46 -0.74
C GLN A 31 17.43 -2.50 -1.88
N ILE A 32 17.26 -1.20 -1.67
CA ILE A 32 17.67 -0.16 -2.61
C ILE A 32 19.19 -0.19 -2.79
N ARG A 33 19.95 -0.18 -1.69
CA ARG A 33 21.43 -0.21 -1.74
C ARG A 33 21.97 -1.47 -2.43
N GLU A 34 21.38 -2.63 -2.13
CA GLU A 34 21.78 -3.91 -2.73
C GLU A 34 21.51 -3.98 -4.25
N ARG A 35 20.61 -3.15 -4.77
CA ARG A 35 20.21 -3.14 -6.18
C ARG A 35 20.57 -1.87 -6.93
N ALA A 36 21.26 -0.94 -6.28
CA ALA A 36 21.60 0.37 -6.86
C ALA A 36 22.44 0.30 -8.15
N SER A 37 23.16 -0.81 -8.37
CA SER A 37 23.95 -1.03 -9.58
C SER A 37 23.21 -1.73 -10.72
N LEU A 38 21.97 -2.18 -10.47
CA LEU A 38 21.17 -2.89 -11.47
C LEU A 38 20.47 -1.90 -12.40
N SER A 39 20.41 -2.24 -13.67
CA SER A 39 19.57 -1.55 -14.64
C SER A 39 18.09 -1.87 -14.45
N ASP A 40 17.21 -1.02 -14.97
CA ASP A 40 15.76 -1.24 -14.95
C ASP A 40 15.36 -2.59 -15.59
N ALA A 41 16.07 -2.99 -16.65
CA ALA A 41 15.83 -4.27 -17.33
C ALA A 41 16.16 -5.46 -16.43
N GLU A 42 17.28 -5.39 -15.69
CA GLU A 42 17.68 -6.43 -14.73
C GLU A 42 16.72 -6.49 -13.56
N LEU A 43 16.30 -5.33 -13.02
CA LEU A 43 15.28 -5.26 -11.97
C LEU A 43 13.95 -5.88 -12.43
N ALA A 44 13.48 -5.53 -13.64
CA ALA A 44 12.27 -6.11 -14.21
C ALA A 44 12.41 -7.63 -14.43
N GLY A 45 13.59 -8.10 -14.82
CA GLY A 45 13.90 -9.53 -14.94
C GLY A 45 13.80 -10.25 -13.58
N GLN A 46 14.45 -9.71 -12.56
CA GLN A 46 14.36 -10.24 -11.19
C GLN A 46 12.92 -10.26 -10.68
N LEU A 47 12.15 -9.20 -10.90
CA LEU A 47 10.76 -9.13 -10.46
C LEU A 47 9.89 -10.22 -11.12
N LYS A 48 10.09 -10.47 -12.42
CA LYS A 48 9.40 -11.56 -13.13
C LYS A 48 9.73 -12.94 -12.56
N GLU A 49 10.96 -13.14 -12.10
CA GLU A 49 11.38 -14.40 -11.51
C GLU A 49 10.88 -14.59 -10.07
N VAL A 50 11.02 -13.55 -9.22
CA VAL A 50 10.69 -13.67 -7.79
C VAL A 50 9.21 -13.46 -7.50
N GLY A 51 8.48 -12.69 -8.30
CA GLY A 51 7.08 -12.39 -8.09
C GLY A 51 6.21 -13.64 -7.89
N PRO A 52 6.23 -14.63 -8.82
CA PRO A 52 5.47 -15.88 -8.64
C PRO A 52 5.89 -16.69 -7.41
N LYS A 53 7.17 -16.62 -7.01
CA LYS A 53 7.67 -17.27 -5.79
C LYS A 53 7.13 -16.58 -4.52
N ALA A 54 7.11 -15.25 -4.51
CA ALA A 54 6.57 -14.45 -3.41
C ALA A 54 5.07 -14.70 -3.22
N VAL A 55 4.29 -14.72 -4.30
CA VAL A 55 2.85 -15.04 -4.27
C VAL A 55 2.62 -16.44 -3.69
N ARG A 56 3.36 -17.45 -4.17
CA ARG A 56 3.26 -18.81 -3.61
C ARG A 56 3.65 -18.86 -2.13
N GLY A 57 4.66 -18.08 -1.72
CA GLY A 57 5.08 -17.96 -0.32
C GLY A 57 3.96 -17.42 0.57
N ARG A 58 3.26 -16.36 0.13
CA ARG A 58 2.08 -15.81 0.81
C ARG A 58 1.01 -16.88 1.07
N TRP A 59 0.64 -17.62 0.02
CA TRP A 59 -0.39 -18.66 0.10
C TRP A 59 0.02 -19.82 1.01
N ARG A 60 1.32 -20.15 1.07
CA ARG A 60 1.86 -21.24 1.88
C ARG A 60 2.18 -20.84 3.31
N THR A 61 1.97 -19.59 3.71
CA THR A 61 2.18 -19.17 5.10
C THR A 61 1.24 -19.95 6.02
N PRO A 62 1.77 -20.70 7.01
CA PRO A 62 0.95 -21.54 7.88
C PRO A 62 -0.10 -20.72 8.64
N PRO A 63 -1.33 -21.24 8.82
CA PRO A 63 -2.40 -20.53 9.52
C PRO A 63 -2.00 -19.91 10.86
N PRO A 64 -1.30 -20.59 11.78
CA PRO A 64 -0.90 -19.99 13.05
C PRO A 64 -0.02 -18.73 12.88
N MET A 65 0.87 -18.74 11.88
CA MET A 65 1.74 -17.59 11.62
C MET A 65 0.96 -16.39 11.07
N ARG A 66 -0.12 -16.62 10.33
CA ARG A 66 -0.93 -15.54 9.73
C ARG A 66 -1.60 -14.67 10.80
N TYR A 67 -1.75 -15.16 12.01
CA TYR A 67 -2.37 -14.44 13.13
C TYR A 67 -1.36 -13.79 14.08
N LEU A 68 -0.05 -13.90 13.82
CA LEU A 68 0.96 -13.18 14.61
C LEU A 68 0.74 -11.67 14.50
N PRO A 69 0.67 -10.94 15.64
CA PRO A 69 0.46 -9.50 15.62
C PRO A 69 1.70 -8.77 15.13
N LEU A 70 1.51 -7.76 14.27
CA LEU A 70 2.55 -6.86 13.77
C LEU A 70 2.14 -5.41 14.02
N PRO A 71 3.09 -4.54 14.42
CA PRO A 71 2.85 -3.11 14.57
C PRO A 71 2.97 -2.40 13.22
N PHE A 72 1.90 -1.76 12.75
CA PHE A 72 1.90 -0.91 11.56
C PHE A 72 2.04 0.58 11.88
N GLY A 73 1.93 0.94 13.17
CA GLY A 73 1.89 2.34 13.58
C GLY A 73 0.54 3.01 13.29
N PRO A 74 0.36 4.26 13.76
CA PRO A 74 -0.84 5.03 13.47
C PRO A 74 -0.97 5.33 11.96
N PRO A 75 -2.20 5.36 11.41
CA PRO A 75 -3.48 5.12 12.08
C PRO A 75 -3.90 3.64 12.11
N ILE A 76 -3.17 2.73 11.47
CA ILE A 76 -3.55 1.31 11.28
C ILE A 76 -3.45 0.51 12.58
N GLY A 77 -2.44 0.79 13.43
CA GLY A 77 -2.24 0.11 14.71
C GLY A 77 -1.68 -1.31 14.58
N TRP A 78 -2.06 -2.18 15.49
CA TRP A 78 -1.66 -3.59 15.49
C TRP A 78 -2.57 -4.41 14.61
N GLN A 79 -2.00 -5.13 13.65
CA GLN A 79 -2.73 -6.02 12.75
C GLN A 79 -2.07 -7.42 12.72
N PRO A 80 -2.84 -8.47 12.43
CA PRO A 80 -2.26 -9.78 12.22
C PRO A 80 -1.41 -9.81 10.93
N LEU A 81 -0.40 -10.69 10.87
CA LEU A 81 0.46 -10.86 9.69
C LEU A 81 -0.36 -11.08 8.40
N LYS A 82 -1.54 -11.70 8.48
CA LYS A 82 -2.43 -11.85 7.32
C LYS A 82 -2.82 -10.50 6.69
N TYR A 83 -2.93 -9.43 7.48
CA TYR A 83 -3.21 -8.10 6.96
C TYR A 83 -2.08 -7.64 6.01
N LEU A 84 -0.82 -7.79 6.42
CA LEU A 84 0.33 -7.51 5.55
C LEU A 84 0.30 -8.37 4.29
N LEU A 85 0.04 -9.68 4.45
CA LEU A 85 0.09 -10.63 3.34
C LEU A 85 -1.06 -10.44 2.33
N ASP A 86 -2.27 -10.15 2.81
CA ASP A 86 -3.48 -10.16 1.97
C ASP A 86 -3.90 -8.75 1.53
N VAL A 87 -3.65 -7.74 2.35
CA VAL A 87 -4.02 -6.34 2.11
C VAL A 87 -2.79 -5.51 1.77
N GLY A 88 -1.84 -5.40 2.70
CA GLY A 88 -0.68 -4.52 2.56
C GLY A 88 0.08 -4.73 1.26
N PHE A 89 0.61 -5.92 1.00
CA PHE A 89 1.36 -6.19 -0.23
C PHE A 89 0.54 -6.04 -1.52
N THR A 90 -0.77 -6.25 -1.47
CA THR A 90 -1.62 -6.08 -2.65
C THR A 90 -1.77 -4.59 -2.98
N ARG A 91 -2.02 -3.76 -1.97
CA ARG A 91 -2.17 -2.31 -2.12
C ARG A 91 -0.83 -1.65 -2.47
N ASP A 92 0.26 -2.07 -1.82
CA ASP A 92 1.60 -1.57 -2.07
C ASP A 92 2.02 -1.73 -3.54
N VAL A 93 1.91 -2.94 -4.08
CA VAL A 93 2.19 -3.21 -5.50
C VAL A 93 1.27 -2.41 -6.41
N TRP A 94 0.01 -2.24 -6.05
CA TRP A 94 -0.95 -1.47 -6.83
C TRP A 94 -0.63 0.03 -6.83
N CYS A 95 -0.24 0.60 -5.68
CA CYS A 95 0.19 1.99 -5.58
C CYS A 95 1.47 2.25 -6.36
N HIS A 96 2.45 1.35 -6.28
CA HIS A 96 3.67 1.47 -7.10
C HIS A 96 3.38 1.35 -8.61
N ARG A 97 2.38 0.58 -9.01
CA ARG A 97 1.93 0.58 -10.42
C ARG A 97 1.42 1.96 -10.84
N ILE A 98 0.68 2.67 -9.97
CA ILE A 98 0.28 4.06 -10.22
C ILE A 98 1.52 4.95 -10.40
N ASP A 99 2.48 4.87 -9.49
CA ASP A 99 3.70 5.67 -9.51
C ASP A 99 4.51 5.44 -10.80
N ILE A 100 4.69 4.18 -11.19
CA ILE A 100 5.43 3.81 -12.41
C ILE A 100 4.71 4.31 -13.67
N CYS A 101 3.39 4.12 -13.76
CA CYS A 101 2.63 4.59 -14.92
C CYS A 101 2.74 6.12 -15.06
N ARG A 102 2.66 6.86 -13.97
CA ARG A 102 2.81 8.33 -13.99
C ARG A 102 4.23 8.75 -14.35
N ALA A 103 5.24 8.14 -13.76
CA ALA A 103 6.65 8.47 -14.03
C ALA A 103 7.04 8.19 -15.49
N THR A 104 6.45 7.17 -16.09
CA THR A 104 6.76 6.78 -17.48
C THR A 104 5.81 7.37 -18.51
N GLY A 105 4.75 8.09 -18.11
CA GLY A 105 3.69 8.59 -18.98
C GLY A 105 2.84 7.50 -19.64
N ARG A 106 2.92 6.26 -19.15
CA ARG A 106 2.12 5.15 -19.68
C ARG A 106 0.72 5.16 -19.06
N PRO A 107 -0.34 4.91 -19.85
CA PRO A 107 -1.67 4.77 -19.32
C PRO A 107 -1.74 3.58 -18.36
N MET A 108 -2.53 3.71 -17.31
CA MET A 108 -2.83 2.61 -16.40
C MET A 108 -4.16 1.97 -16.82
N ASP A 109 -4.12 0.70 -17.20
CA ASP A 109 -5.34 -0.06 -17.48
C ASP A 109 -6.07 -0.32 -16.15
N LEU A 110 -7.22 0.30 -15.99
CA LEU A 110 -8.05 0.19 -14.80
C LEU A 110 -9.35 -0.53 -15.12
N THR A 111 -9.81 -1.36 -14.21
CA THR A 111 -11.07 -2.09 -14.31
C THR A 111 -11.91 -1.95 -13.04
N ALA A 112 -13.22 -1.85 -13.19
CA ALA A 112 -14.13 -1.84 -12.04
C ALA A 112 -14.06 -3.15 -11.23
N GLY A 113 -13.89 -4.29 -11.93
CA GLY A 113 -13.88 -5.61 -11.30
C GLY A 113 -12.64 -5.93 -10.45
N HIS A 114 -11.50 -5.31 -10.74
CA HIS A 114 -10.25 -5.47 -9.97
C HIS A 114 -9.92 -4.20 -9.20
N ASP A 115 -9.65 -3.11 -9.94
CA ASP A 115 -9.18 -1.87 -9.33
C ASP A 115 -10.28 -1.19 -8.50
N GLY A 116 -11.53 -1.21 -8.97
CA GLY A 116 -12.68 -0.67 -8.23
C GLY A 116 -12.92 -1.41 -6.90
N ARG A 117 -12.66 -2.73 -6.84
CA ARG A 117 -12.73 -3.47 -5.57
C ARG A 117 -11.63 -3.06 -4.60
N LEU A 118 -10.40 -2.84 -5.09
CA LEU A 118 -9.30 -2.34 -4.25
C LEU A 118 -9.64 -0.96 -3.67
N VAL A 119 -10.17 -0.07 -4.51
CA VAL A 119 -10.62 1.26 -4.07
C VAL A 119 -11.73 1.15 -3.03
N ALA A 120 -12.73 0.30 -3.25
CA ALA A 120 -13.82 0.11 -2.30
C ALA A 120 -13.34 -0.43 -0.94
N ASP A 121 -12.40 -1.38 -0.95
CA ASP A 121 -11.79 -1.91 0.28
C ASP A 121 -10.99 -0.83 1.03
N ILE A 122 -10.28 0.05 0.29
CA ILE A 122 -9.54 1.18 0.86
C ILE A 122 -10.49 2.20 1.47
N VAL A 123 -11.58 2.56 0.77
CA VAL A 123 -12.60 3.48 1.29
C VAL A 123 -13.22 2.94 2.57
N ALA A 124 -13.56 1.65 2.60
CA ALA A 124 -14.17 1.02 3.78
C ALA A 124 -13.25 1.05 5.00
N GLU A 125 -11.95 0.74 4.83
CA GLU A 125 -10.98 0.79 5.93
C GLU A 125 -10.72 2.23 6.38
N TRP A 126 -10.53 3.15 5.44
CA TRP A 126 -10.33 4.56 5.72
C TRP A 126 -11.51 5.14 6.53
N ALA A 127 -12.75 4.88 6.11
CA ALA A 127 -13.95 5.27 6.84
C ALA A 127 -14.00 4.70 8.27
N ALA A 128 -13.63 3.43 8.43
CA ALA A 128 -13.61 2.77 9.74
C ALA A 128 -12.56 3.37 10.70
N ILE A 129 -11.47 3.93 10.17
CA ILE A 129 -10.39 4.52 10.95
C ILE A 129 -10.76 5.95 11.39
N HIS A 130 -11.12 6.86 10.47
CA HIS A 130 -11.37 8.26 10.82
C HIS A 130 -12.78 8.50 11.35
N ARG A 131 -13.77 7.70 10.94
CA ARG A 131 -15.19 7.73 11.42
C ARG A 131 -15.96 9.02 11.17
N GLU A 132 -15.41 9.96 10.43
CA GLU A 132 -16.11 11.17 10.05
C GLU A 132 -17.10 10.89 8.91
N PRO A 133 -18.25 11.56 8.87
CA PRO A 133 -19.23 11.37 7.82
C PRO A 133 -18.75 12.00 6.51
N PHE A 134 -19.06 11.35 5.38
CA PHE A 134 -18.75 11.86 4.03
C PHE A 134 -19.74 11.30 2.99
N ASP A 135 -19.87 12.05 1.88
CA ASP A 135 -20.43 11.62 0.60
C ASP A 135 -19.28 11.70 -0.42
N LEU A 136 -18.81 10.56 -0.92
CA LEU A 136 -17.64 10.47 -1.79
C LEU A 136 -18.05 9.93 -3.16
N VAL A 137 -17.81 10.74 -4.20
CA VAL A 137 -17.93 10.34 -5.60
C VAL A 137 -16.53 10.21 -6.17
N LEU A 138 -16.16 9.00 -6.56
CA LEU A 138 -14.89 8.72 -7.18
C LEU A 138 -15.09 8.46 -8.68
N ASP A 139 -14.50 9.32 -9.51
CA ASP A 139 -14.55 9.20 -10.96
C ASP A 139 -13.58 8.17 -11.52
N GLY A 140 -13.81 7.78 -12.77
CA GLY A 140 -12.96 6.86 -13.53
C GLY A 140 -13.34 5.39 -13.38
N PRO A 141 -12.65 4.49 -14.11
CA PRO A 141 -12.99 3.06 -14.18
C PRO A 141 -12.85 2.31 -12.85
N ALA A 142 -12.03 2.81 -11.93
CA ALA A 142 -11.87 2.27 -10.57
C ALA A 142 -12.75 3.01 -9.55
N GLY A 143 -13.59 3.93 -9.99
CA GLY A 143 -14.43 4.79 -9.16
C GLY A 143 -15.70 4.12 -8.65
N GLY A 144 -16.51 4.94 -7.99
CA GLY A 144 -17.79 4.57 -7.42
C GLY A 144 -18.29 5.63 -6.46
N THR A 145 -19.51 5.43 -5.92
CA THR A 145 -20.12 6.33 -4.93
C THR A 145 -20.13 5.65 -3.57
N PHE A 146 -19.63 6.33 -2.56
CA PHE A 146 -19.50 5.82 -1.20
C PHE A 146 -20.07 6.83 -0.21
N ARG A 147 -20.71 6.34 0.83
CA ARG A 147 -21.25 7.18 1.91
C ARG A 147 -20.92 6.59 3.27
N HIS A 148 -20.55 7.44 4.20
CA HIS A 148 -20.39 7.08 5.60
C HIS A 148 -21.07 8.12 6.50
N GLY A 149 -21.92 7.68 7.42
CA GLY A 149 -22.70 8.58 8.29
C GLY A 149 -23.75 9.42 7.58
N HIS A 150 -24.09 10.57 8.16
CA HIS A 150 -25.08 11.52 7.67
C HIS A 150 -24.49 12.94 7.68
N ASP A 151 -24.93 13.78 6.77
CA ASP A 151 -24.55 15.20 6.67
C ASP A 151 -23.03 15.41 6.59
N GLY A 152 -22.34 14.49 5.89
CA GLY A 152 -20.90 14.55 5.72
C GLY A 152 -20.43 15.48 4.61
N GLU A 153 -19.13 15.76 4.59
CA GLU A 153 -18.49 16.51 3.51
C GLU A 153 -18.70 15.79 2.16
N HIS A 154 -19.15 16.57 1.15
CA HIS A 154 -19.23 16.03 -0.21
C HIS A 154 -17.87 16.22 -0.92
N VAL A 155 -17.35 15.11 -1.45
CA VAL A 155 -16.08 15.07 -2.17
C VAL A 155 -16.29 14.41 -3.52
N ASP A 156 -15.88 15.10 -4.59
CA ASP A 156 -15.86 14.60 -5.96
C ASP A 156 -14.42 14.66 -6.48
N ILE A 157 -13.85 13.50 -6.82
CA ILE A 157 -12.43 13.36 -7.19
C ILE A 157 -12.20 12.10 -8.02
N ASP A 158 -11.21 12.11 -8.92
CA ASP A 158 -10.76 10.89 -9.60
C ASP A 158 -10.26 9.83 -8.59
N ALA A 159 -10.60 8.56 -8.82
CA ALA A 159 -10.29 7.46 -7.90
C ALA A 159 -8.78 7.31 -7.64
N ILE A 160 -7.94 7.53 -8.66
CA ILE A 160 -6.49 7.44 -8.50
C ILE A 160 -5.95 8.65 -7.73
N GLU A 161 -6.49 9.85 -7.98
CA GLU A 161 -6.11 11.04 -7.22
C GLU A 161 -6.56 10.97 -5.75
N TYR A 162 -7.70 10.33 -5.46
CA TYR A 162 -8.12 9.99 -4.10
C TYR A 162 -7.06 9.11 -3.40
N ILE A 163 -6.66 8.00 -4.03
CA ILE A 163 -5.64 7.09 -3.47
C ILE A 163 -4.32 7.82 -3.25
N ARG A 164 -3.89 8.64 -4.20
CA ARG A 164 -2.66 9.45 -4.07
C ARG A 164 -2.74 10.44 -2.90
N THR A 165 -3.93 10.97 -2.64
CA THR A 165 -4.15 11.87 -1.49
C THR A 165 -4.01 11.10 -0.18
N LEU A 166 -4.69 9.97 -0.04
CA LEU A 166 -4.63 9.17 1.19
C LEU A 166 -3.22 8.65 1.51
N THR A 167 -2.44 8.37 0.48
CA THR A 167 -1.07 7.82 0.62
C THR A 167 0.01 8.90 0.72
N GLY A 168 -0.38 10.17 0.91
CA GLY A 168 0.56 11.28 1.10
C GLY A 168 1.31 11.72 -0.16
N ARG A 169 0.96 11.19 -1.34
CA ARG A 169 1.52 11.61 -2.65
C ARG A 169 0.94 12.92 -3.15
N ARG A 170 -0.08 13.41 -2.48
CA ARG A 170 -0.78 14.66 -2.71
C ARG A 170 -1.36 15.19 -1.39
N PRO A 171 -1.38 16.51 -1.15
CA PRO A 171 -2.00 17.06 0.04
C PRO A 171 -3.52 16.85 0.02
N GLY A 172 -4.09 16.39 1.14
CA GLY A 172 -5.52 16.30 1.38
C GLY A 172 -6.06 17.53 2.11
N ARG A 173 -7.36 17.79 1.97
CA ARG A 173 -8.11 18.82 2.71
C ARG A 173 -9.44 18.23 3.19
N GLY A 174 -10.04 18.86 4.22
CA GLY A 174 -11.28 18.38 4.80
C GLY A 174 -11.14 16.93 5.25
N VAL A 175 -12.12 16.11 4.96
CA VAL A 175 -12.10 14.68 5.29
C VAL A 175 -10.92 13.93 4.65
N LEU A 176 -10.43 14.38 3.49
CA LEU A 176 -9.24 13.80 2.83
C LEU A 176 -7.92 14.13 3.53
N SER A 177 -7.90 14.91 4.61
CA SER A 177 -6.71 15.14 5.43
C SER A 177 -6.34 13.95 6.32
N HIS A 178 -7.22 12.94 6.43
CA HIS A 178 -6.94 11.70 7.14
C HIS A 178 -6.13 10.74 6.26
N PRO A 179 -4.83 10.55 6.51
CA PRO A 179 -4.01 9.66 5.69
C PRO A 179 -4.32 8.20 5.98
N LEU A 180 -4.17 7.37 4.96
CA LEU A 180 -4.12 5.92 5.10
C LEU A 180 -2.83 5.43 4.42
N PRO A 181 -1.75 5.16 5.17
CA PRO A 181 -0.52 4.61 4.60
C PRO A 181 -0.79 3.21 4.05
N LEU A 182 -0.44 3.01 2.77
CA LEU A 182 -0.68 1.78 2.00
C LEU A 182 0.65 1.23 1.52
#